data_f0ba4dce78ba7bdc542e09e9ff33a84a
#
_entry.id   f0ba4dce78ba7bdc542e09e9ff33a84a
#
_cell.length_a   1.000
_cell.length_b   1.000
_cell.length_c   1.000
_cell.angle_alpha   90.00
_cell.angle_beta   90.00
_cell.angle_gamma   90.00
#
_symmetry.space_group_name_H-M   'P 1'
#
loop_
_entity.id
_entity.type
_entity.pdbx_description
1 polymer ?
#
loop_
_entity_poly.entity_id
_entity_poly.type
_entity_poly.pdbx_seq_one_letter_code
_entity_poly.pdbx_strand_id
1 'polypeptide(L)'
;FKLITLSIKEIDMKSVMTTTISAADAAGRFPSSSDLESVQGNIQRAAARLEAAEKLAGNHEAVVKEAGDACFAKYSYLKNTGEAGDSQEKINKCYRDIDHYMRLVNYSLVVGGTGPLDEWGIAGAREVYRALSLPASAYIAAFTFSRDRLCVPRDMSAQAGVEYSGALDYIINSLS
;
A
#
# COMPACT_ATOMS: atom_id res chain seq x y z
N PHE A 1 -26.52 7.79 33.92
CA PHE A 1 -26.14 7.07 32.72
C PHE A 1 -25.03 7.85 32.01
N LYS A 2 -23.79 7.42 32.23
CA LYS A 2 -22.63 7.94 31.48
C LYS A 2 -22.60 7.20 30.16
N LEU A 3 -23.00 7.85 29.07
CA LEU A 3 -22.75 7.41 27.72
C LEU A 3 -21.23 7.39 27.55
N ILE A 4 -20.65 6.19 27.51
CA ILE A 4 -19.31 5.97 27.00
C ILE A 4 -19.41 6.18 25.50
N THR A 5 -19.13 7.39 25.05
CA THR A 5 -18.89 7.68 23.64
C THR A 5 -17.59 6.98 23.30
N LEU A 6 -17.66 5.75 22.82
CA LEU A 6 -16.57 5.14 22.07
C LEU A 6 -16.32 6.08 20.90
N SER A 7 -15.26 6.87 21.01
CA SER A 7 -14.71 7.60 19.86
C SER A 7 -14.31 6.55 18.83
N ILE A 8 -15.21 6.28 17.90
CA ILE A 8 -14.83 5.64 16.64
C ILE A 8 -13.85 6.65 16.05
N LYS A 9 -12.57 6.31 16.07
CA LYS A 9 -11.54 7.10 15.43
C LYS A 9 -11.99 7.18 13.97
N GLU A 10 -12.44 8.36 13.58
CA GLU A 10 -12.94 8.62 12.25
C GLU A 10 -11.83 8.23 11.28
N ILE A 11 -12.10 7.23 10.45
CA ILE A 11 -11.13 6.72 9.48
C ILE A 11 -11.12 7.77 8.36
N ASP A 12 -10.24 8.75 8.50
CA ASP A 12 -10.05 9.81 7.49
C ASP A 12 -9.25 9.25 6.31
N MET A 13 -9.91 8.45 5.48
CA MET A 13 -9.32 7.93 4.24
C MET A 13 -9.11 9.05 3.23
N LYS A 14 -7.92 9.64 3.23
CA LYS A 14 -7.55 10.68 2.29
C LYS A 14 -7.55 10.15 0.86
N SER A 15 -8.41 10.73 0.04
CA SER A 15 -8.45 10.57 -1.41
C SER A 15 -8.07 11.89 -2.08
N VAL A 16 -7.88 11.87 -3.39
CA VAL A 16 -7.68 13.13 -4.14
C VAL A 16 -8.84 14.10 -3.90
N MET A 17 -10.08 13.61 -3.84
CA MET A 17 -11.27 14.46 -3.61
C MET A 17 -11.27 15.07 -2.21
N THR A 18 -11.08 14.26 -1.17
CA THR A 18 -11.09 14.76 0.22
C THR A 18 -9.93 15.70 0.49
N THR A 19 -8.75 15.43 -0.06
CA THR A 19 -7.57 16.29 0.05
C THR A 19 -7.80 17.63 -0.64
N THR A 20 -8.40 17.64 -1.84
CA THR A 20 -8.73 18.86 -2.57
C THR A 20 -9.73 19.72 -1.81
N ILE A 21 -10.79 19.13 -1.27
CA ILE A 21 -11.79 19.84 -0.46
C ILE A 21 -11.16 20.43 0.80
N SER A 22 -10.39 19.63 1.55
CA SER A 22 -9.74 20.08 2.77
C SER A 22 -8.77 21.23 2.53
N ALA A 23 -8.00 21.19 1.42
CA ALA A 23 -7.07 22.25 1.07
C ALA A 23 -7.81 23.56 0.68
N ALA A 24 -8.91 23.46 -0.05
CA ALA A 24 -9.72 24.62 -0.41
C ALA A 24 -10.37 25.24 0.83
N ASP A 25 -10.95 24.41 1.71
CA ASP A 25 -11.59 24.85 2.96
C ASP A 25 -10.60 25.52 3.91
N ALA A 26 -9.42 24.92 4.12
CA ALA A 26 -8.36 25.49 4.95
C ALA A 26 -7.87 26.85 4.43
N ALA A 27 -7.97 27.09 3.11
CA ALA A 27 -7.63 28.37 2.48
C ALA A 27 -8.83 29.35 2.41
N GLY A 28 -10.01 28.97 2.90
CA GLY A 28 -11.23 29.80 2.84
C GLY A 28 -11.66 30.14 1.42
N ARG A 29 -11.44 29.25 0.45
CA ARG A 29 -11.72 29.47 -0.98
C ARG A 29 -12.48 28.30 -1.59
N PHE A 30 -13.13 28.55 -2.72
CA PHE A 30 -13.63 27.48 -3.57
C PHE A 30 -12.49 26.71 -4.24
N PRO A 31 -12.69 25.42 -4.62
CA PRO A 31 -11.73 24.71 -5.44
C PRO A 31 -11.42 25.47 -6.74
N SER A 32 -10.14 25.57 -7.07
CA SER A 32 -9.67 26.20 -8.32
C SER A 32 -9.88 25.27 -9.53
N SER A 33 -9.69 25.80 -10.74
CA SER A 33 -9.75 24.97 -11.96
C SER A 33 -8.73 23.83 -11.91
N SER A 34 -7.50 24.05 -11.41
CA SER A 34 -6.50 23.00 -11.27
C SER A 34 -6.89 21.94 -10.22
N ASP A 35 -7.56 22.34 -9.14
CA ASP A 35 -8.10 21.40 -8.15
C ASP A 35 -9.15 20.48 -8.81
N LEU A 36 -10.07 21.08 -9.60
CA LEU A 36 -11.11 20.34 -10.30
C LEU A 36 -10.57 19.45 -11.41
N GLU A 37 -9.55 19.87 -12.15
CA GLU A 37 -8.83 19.05 -13.13
C GLU A 37 -8.17 17.81 -12.47
N SER A 38 -7.56 17.98 -11.30
CA SER A 38 -6.99 16.88 -10.53
C SER A 38 -8.04 15.85 -10.12
N VAL A 39 -9.19 16.31 -9.62
CA VAL A 39 -10.33 15.45 -9.27
C VAL A 39 -10.87 14.74 -10.52
N GLN A 40 -11.06 15.46 -11.62
CA GLN A 40 -11.53 14.89 -12.89
C GLN A 40 -10.59 13.80 -13.41
N GLY A 41 -9.27 14.05 -13.41
CA GLY A 41 -8.27 13.06 -13.79
C GLY A 41 -8.29 11.82 -12.90
N ASN A 42 -8.53 12.00 -11.60
CA ASN A 42 -8.70 10.88 -10.68
C ASN A 42 -9.95 10.05 -11.01
N ILE A 43 -11.07 10.70 -11.29
CA ILE A 43 -12.34 10.04 -11.69
C ILE A 43 -12.15 9.27 -13.00
N GLN A 44 -11.49 9.86 -14.00
CA GLN A 44 -11.25 9.24 -15.29
C GLN A 44 -10.44 7.92 -15.18
N ARG A 45 -9.54 7.82 -14.21
CA ARG A 45 -8.76 6.61 -13.94
C ARG A 45 -9.44 5.62 -13.00
N ALA A 46 -10.63 5.92 -12.49
CA ALA A 46 -11.29 5.08 -11.48
C ALA A 46 -11.54 3.65 -11.96
N ALA A 47 -11.98 3.47 -13.22
CA ALA A 47 -12.22 2.14 -13.77
C ALA A 47 -10.93 1.28 -13.80
N ALA A 48 -9.81 1.88 -14.20
CA ALA A 48 -8.51 1.20 -14.23
C ALA A 48 -8.03 0.82 -12.82
N ARG A 49 -8.21 1.71 -11.83
CA ARG A 49 -7.90 1.40 -10.43
C ARG A 49 -8.75 0.27 -9.86
N LEU A 50 -10.07 0.28 -10.16
CA LEU A 50 -10.98 -0.77 -9.69
C LEU A 50 -10.65 -2.12 -10.33
N GLU A 51 -10.30 -2.15 -11.62
CA GLU A 51 -9.77 -3.35 -12.28
C GLU A 51 -8.50 -3.86 -11.57
N ALA A 52 -7.54 -2.98 -11.31
CA ALA A 52 -6.31 -3.33 -10.59
C ALA A 52 -6.60 -3.88 -9.19
N ALA A 53 -7.54 -3.26 -8.46
CA ALA A 53 -7.94 -3.70 -7.13
C ALA A 53 -8.62 -5.07 -7.15
N GLU A 54 -9.50 -5.33 -8.12
CA GLU A 54 -10.16 -6.62 -8.31
C GLU A 54 -9.15 -7.72 -8.61
N LYS A 55 -8.24 -7.47 -9.56
CA LYS A 55 -7.20 -8.43 -9.94
C LYS A 55 -6.24 -8.73 -8.77
N LEU A 56 -5.82 -7.71 -8.02
CA LEU A 56 -5.00 -7.90 -6.84
C LEU A 56 -5.73 -8.73 -5.77
N ALA A 57 -6.99 -8.41 -5.48
CA ALA A 57 -7.78 -9.14 -4.50
C ALA A 57 -7.99 -10.62 -4.88
N GLY A 58 -8.26 -10.89 -6.17
CA GLY A 58 -8.44 -12.24 -6.69
C GLY A 58 -7.17 -13.10 -6.71
N ASN A 59 -5.98 -12.48 -6.67
CA ASN A 59 -4.69 -13.17 -6.78
C ASN A 59 -3.78 -12.94 -5.56
N HIS A 60 -4.30 -12.39 -4.45
CA HIS A 60 -3.48 -11.91 -3.33
C HIS A 60 -2.59 -13.00 -2.73
N GLU A 61 -3.07 -14.24 -2.59
CA GLU A 61 -2.28 -15.34 -2.03
C GLU A 61 -1.04 -15.65 -2.88
N ALA A 62 -1.19 -15.69 -4.21
CA ALA A 62 -0.08 -15.90 -5.13
C ALA A 62 0.90 -14.72 -5.11
N VAL A 63 0.38 -13.48 -5.12
CA VAL A 63 1.20 -12.25 -5.07
C VAL A 63 2.02 -12.22 -3.79
N VAL A 64 1.41 -12.45 -2.64
CA VAL A 64 2.08 -12.45 -1.34
C VAL A 64 3.14 -13.55 -1.26
N LYS A 65 2.79 -14.76 -1.72
CA LYS A 65 3.73 -15.87 -1.73
C LYS A 65 4.94 -15.59 -2.61
N GLU A 66 4.75 -15.18 -3.85
CA GLU A 66 5.83 -14.90 -4.80
C GLU A 66 6.71 -13.74 -4.33
N ALA A 67 6.11 -12.68 -3.78
CA ALA A 67 6.84 -11.54 -3.22
C ALA A 67 7.71 -11.94 -2.02
N GLY A 68 7.17 -12.73 -1.11
CA GLY A 68 7.88 -13.25 0.05
C GLY A 68 9.00 -14.21 -0.35
N ASP A 69 8.75 -15.11 -1.27
CA ASP A 69 9.76 -16.03 -1.81
C ASP A 69 10.93 -15.25 -2.46
N ALA A 70 10.63 -14.22 -3.26
CA ALA A 70 11.65 -13.37 -3.87
C ALA A 70 12.47 -12.58 -2.82
N CYS A 71 11.82 -12.09 -1.77
CA CYS A 71 12.48 -11.44 -0.65
C CYS A 71 13.50 -12.39 0.02
N PHE A 72 13.07 -13.58 0.41
CA PHE A 72 13.94 -14.57 1.06
C PHE A 72 14.98 -15.18 0.13
N ALA A 73 14.75 -15.22 -1.18
CA ALA A 73 15.76 -15.61 -2.16
C ALA A 73 16.86 -14.56 -2.27
N LYS A 74 16.52 -13.29 -2.29
CA LYS A 74 17.46 -12.17 -2.36
C LYS A 74 18.25 -11.97 -1.07
N TYR A 75 17.58 -12.14 0.08
CA TYR A 75 18.14 -11.93 1.41
C TYR A 75 18.14 -13.24 2.21
N SER A 76 18.81 -14.26 1.70
CA SER A 76 18.84 -15.60 2.30
C SER A 76 19.37 -15.62 3.73
N TYR A 77 20.23 -14.66 4.10
CA TYR A 77 20.77 -14.51 5.46
C TYR A 77 19.67 -14.28 6.51
N LEU A 78 18.50 -13.75 6.12
CA LEU A 78 17.37 -13.55 7.03
C LEU A 78 16.89 -14.84 7.69
N LYS A 79 17.21 -16.01 7.11
CA LYS A 79 16.89 -17.33 7.67
C LYS A 79 17.94 -17.86 8.64
N ASN A 80 19.05 -17.13 8.84
CA ASN A 80 20.09 -17.54 9.79
C ASN A 80 19.60 -17.36 11.23
N THR A 81 20.17 -18.12 12.16
CA THR A 81 19.84 -18.06 13.59
C THR A 81 20.01 -16.64 14.14
N GLY A 82 18.98 -16.11 14.79
CA GLY A 82 18.95 -14.76 15.34
C GLY A 82 18.38 -13.69 14.41
N GLU A 83 18.15 -14.02 13.14
CA GLU A 83 17.62 -13.09 12.13
C GLU A 83 16.08 -13.09 12.08
N ALA A 84 15.53 -12.21 11.25
CA ALA A 84 14.09 -11.97 11.14
C ALA A 84 13.26 -13.16 10.64
N GLY A 85 13.87 -14.15 10.00
CA GLY A 85 13.24 -15.34 9.45
C GLY A 85 13.86 -16.64 9.96
N ASP A 86 14.47 -16.64 11.16
CA ASP A 86 15.17 -17.80 11.74
C ASP A 86 14.24 -18.94 12.17
N SER A 87 12.95 -18.73 12.14
CA SER A 87 11.95 -19.75 12.45
C SER A 87 10.75 -19.66 11.51
N GLN A 88 10.02 -20.77 11.37
CA GLN A 88 8.82 -20.78 10.54
C GLN A 88 7.77 -19.75 11.00
N GLU A 89 7.68 -19.51 12.32
CA GLU A 89 6.77 -18.51 12.88
C GLU A 89 7.14 -17.11 12.39
N LYS A 90 8.44 -16.75 12.43
CA LYS A 90 8.91 -15.44 11.95
C LYS A 90 8.76 -15.30 10.43
N ILE A 91 9.03 -16.35 9.67
CA ILE A 91 8.77 -16.40 8.23
C ILE A 91 7.28 -16.10 7.95
N ASN A 92 6.38 -16.77 8.65
CA ASN A 92 4.93 -16.56 8.48
C ASN A 92 4.52 -15.11 8.85
N LYS A 93 5.17 -14.48 9.84
CA LYS A 93 4.94 -13.07 10.16
C LYS A 93 5.35 -12.15 9.00
N CYS A 94 6.48 -12.42 8.34
CA CYS A 94 6.90 -11.65 7.17
C CYS A 94 5.88 -11.74 6.02
N TYR A 95 5.35 -12.93 5.71
CA TYR A 95 4.31 -13.08 4.69
C TYR A 95 3.02 -12.34 5.08
N ARG A 96 2.61 -12.43 6.35
CA ARG A 96 1.44 -11.69 6.87
C ARG A 96 1.63 -10.18 6.74
N ASP A 97 2.84 -9.68 6.99
CA ASP A 97 3.13 -8.26 6.87
C ASP A 97 3.09 -7.80 5.39
N ILE A 98 3.63 -8.61 4.47
CA ILE A 98 3.50 -8.37 3.02
C ILE A 98 2.02 -8.35 2.61
N ASP A 99 1.22 -9.32 3.08
CA ASP A 99 -0.23 -9.36 2.82
C ASP A 99 -0.93 -8.10 3.33
N HIS A 100 -0.59 -7.64 4.53
CA HIS A 100 -1.13 -6.40 5.08
C HIS A 100 -0.84 -5.21 4.17
N TYR A 101 0.40 -5.03 3.72
CA TYR A 101 0.75 -3.95 2.80
C TYR A 101 0.05 -4.08 1.44
N MET A 102 -0.09 -5.28 0.89
CA MET A 102 -0.83 -5.49 -0.35
C MET A 102 -2.31 -5.14 -0.21
N ARG A 103 -2.91 -5.35 0.97
CA ARG A 103 -4.26 -4.86 1.27
C ARG A 103 -4.33 -3.34 1.29
N LEU A 104 -3.33 -2.66 1.86
CA LEU A 104 -3.29 -1.20 1.85
C LEU A 104 -3.10 -0.63 0.43
N VAL A 105 -2.31 -1.30 -0.42
CA VAL A 105 -2.22 -0.99 -1.85
C VAL A 105 -3.59 -1.14 -2.51
N ASN A 106 -4.29 -2.24 -2.25
CA ASN A 106 -5.64 -2.46 -2.75
C ASN A 106 -6.61 -1.33 -2.32
N TYR A 107 -6.61 -0.98 -1.03
CA TYR A 107 -7.46 0.10 -0.52
C TYR A 107 -7.11 1.45 -1.15
N SER A 108 -5.83 1.72 -1.41
CA SER A 108 -5.38 2.94 -2.09
C SER A 108 -5.88 3.02 -3.54
N LEU A 109 -5.91 1.88 -4.24
CA LEU A 109 -6.51 1.78 -5.58
C LEU A 109 -8.01 2.07 -5.54
N VAL A 110 -8.74 1.51 -4.57
CA VAL A 110 -10.18 1.72 -4.43
C VAL A 110 -10.51 3.18 -4.10
N VAL A 111 -9.84 3.77 -3.12
CA VAL A 111 -10.11 5.14 -2.67
C VAL A 111 -9.59 6.20 -3.65
N GLY A 112 -8.64 5.83 -4.50
CA GLY A 112 -7.99 6.75 -5.45
C GLY A 112 -7.08 7.77 -4.79
N GLY A 113 -6.29 7.33 -3.81
CA GLY A 113 -5.33 8.15 -3.09
C GLY A 113 -4.44 7.33 -2.17
N THR A 114 -3.44 7.95 -1.58
CA THR A 114 -2.42 7.28 -0.75
C THR A 114 -2.79 7.16 0.73
N GLY A 115 -3.94 7.73 1.14
CA GLY A 115 -4.37 7.76 2.55
C GLY A 115 -4.24 6.43 3.30
N PRO A 116 -4.74 5.30 2.77
CA PRO A 116 -4.59 4.01 3.45
C PRO A 116 -3.13 3.59 3.67
N LEU A 117 -2.23 3.88 2.71
CA LEU A 117 -0.80 3.63 2.87
C LEU A 117 -0.17 4.57 3.89
N ASP A 118 -0.49 5.87 3.84
CA ASP A 118 0.08 6.88 4.73
C ASP A 118 -0.28 6.62 6.19
N GLU A 119 -1.57 6.39 6.47
CA GLU A 119 -2.09 6.33 7.82
C GLU A 119 -1.85 4.98 8.50
N TRP A 120 -1.93 3.89 7.74
CA TRP A 120 -1.91 2.54 8.31
C TRP A 120 -0.67 1.73 7.92
N GLY A 121 0.09 2.14 6.91
CA GLY A 121 1.27 1.42 6.43
C GLY A 121 2.57 2.12 6.74
N ILE A 122 2.69 3.40 6.39
CA ILE A 122 3.96 4.12 6.40
C ILE A 122 4.18 4.86 7.73
N ALA A 123 3.12 5.38 8.32
CA ALA A 123 3.20 6.07 9.61
C ALA A 123 3.79 5.14 10.68
N GLY A 124 4.97 5.45 11.17
CA GLY A 124 5.70 4.67 12.16
C GLY A 124 6.40 3.40 11.66
N ALA A 125 6.20 2.97 10.39
CA ALA A 125 6.80 1.75 9.86
C ALA A 125 8.33 1.75 9.96
N ARG A 126 8.98 2.86 9.63
CA ARG A 126 10.45 3.01 9.74
C ARG A 126 10.95 2.84 11.17
N GLU A 127 10.22 3.36 12.14
CA GLU A 127 10.57 3.24 13.57
C GLU A 127 10.40 1.81 14.06
N VAL A 128 9.30 1.15 13.66
CA VAL A 128 9.04 -0.25 13.98
C VAL A 128 10.12 -1.16 13.38
N TYR A 129 10.47 -0.97 12.11
CA TYR A 129 11.50 -1.75 11.45
C TYR A 129 12.86 -1.58 12.12
N ARG A 130 13.21 -0.34 12.49
CA ARG A 130 14.45 -0.07 13.24
C ARG A 130 14.44 -0.71 14.62
N ALA A 131 13.35 -0.61 15.36
CA ALA A 131 13.21 -1.16 16.70
C ALA A 131 13.26 -2.70 16.72
N LEU A 132 12.73 -3.34 15.68
CA LEU A 132 12.70 -4.80 15.52
C LEU A 132 13.90 -5.34 14.73
N SER A 133 14.85 -4.48 14.34
CA SER A 133 15.97 -4.83 13.46
C SER A 133 15.54 -5.50 12.15
N LEU A 134 14.36 -5.12 11.62
CA LEU A 134 13.84 -5.62 10.35
C LEU A 134 14.40 -4.76 9.22
N PRO A 135 15.04 -5.37 8.19
CA PRO A 135 15.59 -4.60 7.09
C PRO A 135 14.45 -4.12 6.17
N ALA A 136 14.20 -2.81 6.13
CA ALA A 136 13.22 -2.21 5.20
C ALA A 136 13.50 -2.61 3.74
N SER A 137 14.79 -2.78 3.39
CA SER A 137 15.22 -3.25 2.06
C SER A 137 14.64 -4.60 1.65
N ALA A 138 14.32 -5.47 2.60
CA ALA A 138 13.69 -6.76 2.33
C ALA A 138 12.23 -6.59 1.86
N TYR A 139 11.47 -5.72 2.52
CA TYR A 139 10.10 -5.38 2.10
C TYR A 139 10.09 -4.62 0.78
N ILE A 140 11.01 -3.66 0.60
CA ILE A 140 11.20 -2.97 -0.68
C ILE A 140 11.46 -3.97 -1.81
N ALA A 141 12.27 -5.00 -1.58
CA ALA A 141 12.52 -6.02 -2.59
C ALA A 141 11.27 -6.84 -2.93
N ALA A 142 10.45 -7.18 -1.93
CA ALA A 142 9.18 -7.88 -2.14
C ALA A 142 8.22 -7.03 -3.00
N PHE A 143 8.07 -5.74 -2.69
CA PHE A 143 7.21 -4.83 -3.44
C PHE A 143 7.75 -4.53 -4.84
N THR A 144 9.07 -4.38 -5.00
CA THR A 144 9.72 -4.22 -6.30
C THR A 144 9.50 -5.47 -7.17
N PHE A 145 9.63 -6.66 -6.59
CA PHE A 145 9.32 -7.89 -7.30
C PHE A 145 7.86 -7.93 -7.74
N SER A 146 6.92 -7.61 -6.85
CA SER A 146 5.50 -7.56 -7.17
C SER A 146 5.19 -6.55 -8.27
N ARG A 147 5.86 -5.38 -8.29
CA ARG A 147 5.72 -4.39 -9.35
C ARG A 147 6.26 -4.89 -10.71
N ASP A 148 7.43 -5.51 -10.72
CA ASP A 148 8.18 -5.79 -11.96
C ASP A 148 7.90 -7.17 -12.54
N ARG A 149 7.62 -8.16 -11.72
CA ARG A 149 7.52 -9.58 -12.12
C ARG A 149 6.12 -10.13 -12.20
N LEU A 150 5.28 -9.74 -11.33
CA LEU A 150 3.83 -9.82 -11.32
C LEU A 150 3.18 -11.11 -11.81
N CYS A 151 2.60 -11.85 -10.90
CA CYS A 151 1.52 -12.76 -11.21
C CYS A 151 0.22 -12.00 -11.60
N VAL A 152 0.03 -10.80 -11.08
CA VAL A 152 -1.17 -9.98 -11.27
C VAL A 152 -1.20 -9.16 -12.58
N PRO A 153 -0.18 -8.39 -13.00
CA PRO A 153 -0.29 -7.55 -14.19
C PRO A 153 -0.43 -8.25 -15.52
N ARG A 154 -0.15 -9.53 -15.61
CA ARG A 154 -0.40 -10.28 -16.86
C ARG A 154 -1.87 -10.30 -17.24
N ASP A 155 -2.75 -10.18 -16.24
CA ASP A 155 -4.20 -10.23 -16.40
C ASP A 155 -4.87 -8.86 -16.34
N MET A 156 -4.08 -7.79 -16.16
CA MET A 156 -4.57 -6.41 -16.12
C MET A 156 -4.50 -5.75 -17.47
N SER A 157 -5.41 -4.81 -17.73
CA SER A 157 -5.23 -3.85 -18.83
C SER A 157 -3.97 -3.00 -18.59
N ALA A 158 -3.43 -2.40 -19.66
CA ALA A 158 -2.26 -1.52 -19.54
C ALA A 158 -2.50 -0.35 -18.55
N GLN A 159 -3.71 0.23 -18.55
CA GLN A 159 -4.07 1.30 -17.65
C GLN A 159 -4.16 0.82 -16.19
N ALA A 160 -4.76 -0.34 -15.94
CA ALA A 160 -4.80 -0.93 -14.60
C ALA A 160 -3.39 -1.25 -14.08
N GLY A 161 -2.51 -1.75 -14.95
CA GLY A 161 -1.10 -2.00 -14.63
C GLY A 161 -0.34 -0.73 -14.22
N VAL A 162 -0.61 0.41 -14.86
CA VAL A 162 -0.04 1.73 -14.47
C VAL A 162 -0.49 2.15 -13.08
N GLU A 163 -1.78 2.04 -12.77
CA GLU A 163 -2.31 2.42 -11.44
C GLU A 163 -1.76 1.48 -10.35
N TYR A 164 -1.68 0.19 -10.61
CA TYR A 164 -1.08 -0.79 -9.70
C TYR A 164 0.39 -0.51 -9.43
N SER A 165 1.18 -0.32 -10.48
CA SER A 165 2.61 0.00 -10.36
C SER A 165 2.84 1.31 -9.62
N GLY A 166 2.01 2.32 -9.88
CA GLY A 166 2.09 3.61 -9.19
C GLY A 166 1.85 3.50 -7.68
N ALA A 167 0.90 2.67 -7.25
CA ALA A 167 0.67 2.43 -5.83
C ALA A 167 1.83 1.69 -5.16
N LEU A 168 2.46 0.73 -5.87
CA LEU A 168 3.67 0.05 -5.37
C LEU A 168 4.89 0.97 -5.37
N ASP A 169 5.07 1.81 -6.38
CA ASP A 169 6.15 2.82 -6.39
C ASP A 169 6.03 3.77 -5.21
N TYR A 170 4.80 4.16 -4.86
CA TYR A 170 4.58 5.01 -3.70
C TYR A 170 5.08 4.38 -2.40
N ILE A 171 4.73 3.12 -2.11
CA ILE A 171 5.20 2.45 -0.89
C ILE A 171 6.71 2.18 -0.93
N ILE A 172 7.27 1.77 -2.06
CA ILE A 172 8.70 1.56 -2.24
C ILE A 172 9.47 2.84 -1.90
N ASN A 173 9.08 3.97 -2.48
CA ASN A 173 9.73 5.26 -2.24
C ASN A 173 9.55 5.75 -0.80
N SER A 174 8.40 5.45 -0.18
CA SER A 174 8.13 5.87 1.20
C SER A 174 8.91 5.06 2.24
N LEU A 175 9.32 3.83 1.92
CA LEU A 175 10.13 2.98 2.80
C LEU A 175 11.64 3.11 2.53
N SER A 176 12.04 3.70 1.40
CA SER A 176 13.44 4.00 1.06
C SER A 176 13.94 5.24 1.80
#